data_4eb63995427999251032ffb51becda33
#
_entry.id   4eb63995427999251032ffb51becda33
#
_cell.length_a   1.000
_cell.length_b   1.000
_cell.length_c   1.000
_cell.angle_alpha   90.00
_cell.angle_beta   90.00
_cell.angle_gamma   90.00
#
_symmetry.space_group_name_H-M   'P 1'
#
loop_
_entity.id
_entity.type
_entity.pdbx_description
1 polymer ?
#
loop_
_entity_poly.entity_id
_entity_poly.type
_entity_poly.pdbx_seq_one_letter_code
_entity_poly.pdbx_strand_id
1 'polypeptide(L)'
;MPTHDHSPAHPLATALALSLGAAIALGLSRFSYGLLLPPMRADLGWSYLLAGAMNTFNALGYFLGALATPALMRRLGVWRLLIAGCVLASVFMLMSGLVSDTTTLFLQRVCAGVASAFIFIAGGVLAARLGSMHTQRAGFYIGLYYGGTGFGIALSALLVPAALAAAQEHGAAHAWQWPWLALGIACLLATAIMAVPAK
;
A
#
# COMPACT_ATOMS: atom_id res chain seq x y z
N MET A 1 19.87 19.49 -29.78
CA MET A 1 18.68 19.89 -28.98
C MET A 1 19.02 19.67 -27.52
N PRO A 2 19.08 20.68 -26.67
CA PRO A 2 19.28 20.50 -25.24
C PRO A 2 18.02 19.88 -24.66
N THR A 3 18.12 18.65 -24.20
CA THR A 3 17.12 18.01 -23.35
C THR A 3 17.09 18.79 -22.05
N HIS A 4 16.01 19.50 -21.78
CA HIS A 4 15.76 20.12 -20.47
C HIS A 4 15.75 18.98 -19.43
N ASP A 5 16.86 18.90 -18.72
CA ASP A 5 17.07 18.00 -17.60
C ASP A 5 16.20 18.52 -16.45
N HIS A 6 14.96 18.05 -16.39
CA HIS A 6 14.04 18.36 -15.30
C HIS A 6 14.39 17.48 -14.08
N SER A 7 15.58 17.68 -13.55
CA SER A 7 15.93 17.21 -12.22
C SER A 7 14.94 17.81 -11.21
N PRO A 8 14.27 17.03 -10.35
CA PRO A 8 13.41 17.62 -9.33
C PRO A 8 14.23 18.54 -8.43
N ALA A 9 13.69 19.72 -8.14
CA ALA A 9 14.37 20.74 -7.33
C ALA A 9 14.76 20.22 -5.93
N HIS A 10 14.03 19.20 -5.42
CA HIS A 10 14.23 18.59 -4.10
C HIS A 10 14.24 17.07 -4.16
N PRO A 11 15.37 16.43 -4.56
CA PRO A 11 15.44 14.98 -4.76
C PRO A 11 15.15 14.18 -3.48
N LEU A 12 15.54 14.70 -2.32
CA LEU A 12 15.23 14.06 -1.02
C LEU A 12 13.72 14.05 -0.73
N ALA A 13 13.04 15.19 -0.94
CA ALA A 13 11.59 15.28 -0.75
C ALA A 13 10.85 14.34 -1.72
N THR A 14 11.32 14.24 -2.97
CA THR A 14 10.76 13.31 -3.95
C THR A 14 10.95 11.85 -3.51
N ALA A 15 12.15 11.49 -3.02
CA ALA A 15 12.40 10.13 -2.52
C ALA A 15 11.54 9.79 -1.31
N LEU A 16 11.37 10.75 -0.37
CA LEU A 16 10.47 10.60 0.80
C LEU A 16 9.00 10.48 0.37
N ALA A 17 8.55 11.27 -0.58
CA ALA A 17 7.20 11.15 -1.12
C ALA A 17 6.98 9.77 -1.77
N LEU A 18 7.92 9.30 -2.59
CA LEU A 18 7.84 7.97 -3.20
C LEU A 18 7.86 6.84 -2.16
N SER A 19 8.57 7.01 -1.04
CA SER A 19 8.62 6.01 0.03
C SER A 19 7.26 5.75 0.67
N LEU A 20 6.35 6.75 0.66
CA LEU A 20 4.96 6.56 1.07
C LEU A 20 4.24 5.53 0.19
N GLY A 21 4.56 5.45 -1.10
CA GLY A 21 4.05 4.39 -1.98
C GLY A 21 4.46 3.00 -1.50
N ALA A 22 5.73 2.78 -1.15
CA ALA A 22 6.19 1.51 -0.60
C ALA A 22 5.54 1.19 0.76
N ALA A 23 5.33 2.22 1.61
CA ALA A 23 4.61 2.10 2.87
C ALA A 23 3.16 1.63 2.65
N ILE A 24 2.44 2.20 1.68
CA ILE A 24 1.08 1.80 1.31
C ILE A 24 1.09 0.36 0.77
N ALA A 25 1.94 0.07 -0.23
CA ALA A 25 1.92 -1.19 -0.98
C ALA A 25 2.09 -2.42 -0.08
N LEU A 26 3.06 -2.40 0.79
CA LEU A 26 3.43 -3.55 1.61
C LEU A 26 3.13 -3.32 3.09
N GLY A 27 3.55 -2.18 3.66
CA GLY A 27 3.44 -1.93 5.09
C GLY A 27 2.00 -1.87 5.58
N LEU A 28 1.20 -0.98 4.98
CA LEU A 28 -0.18 -0.73 5.42
C LEU A 28 -1.17 -1.72 4.83
N SER A 29 -1.02 -2.13 3.56
CA SER A 29 -2.03 -2.96 2.90
C SER A 29 -1.81 -4.46 3.08
N ARG A 30 -0.57 -4.93 3.12
CA ARG A 30 -0.25 -6.35 3.16
C ARG A 30 0.12 -6.85 4.55
N PHE A 31 1.10 -6.20 5.20
CA PHE A 31 1.59 -6.68 6.50
C PHE A 31 0.60 -6.45 7.65
N SER A 32 -0.23 -5.41 7.58
CA SER A 32 -1.29 -5.16 8.57
C SER A 32 -2.29 -6.30 8.69
N TYR A 33 -2.51 -7.07 7.62
CA TYR A 33 -3.39 -8.25 7.66
C TYR A 33 -2.94 -9.27 8.70
N GLY A 34 -1.63 -9.46 8.89
CA GLY A 34 -1.11 -10.36 9.93
C GLY A 34 -1.58 -9.98 11.35
N LEU A 35 -1.72 -8.68 11.62
CA LEU A 35 -2.24 -8.17 12.89
C LEU A 35 -3.77 -8.31 13.01
N LEU A 36 -4.47 -8.22 11.89
CA LEU A 36 -5.93 -8.30 11.81
C LEU A 36 -6.47 -9.73 11.68
N LEU A 37 -5.64 -10.67 11.25
CA LEU A 37 -6.03 -12.05 11.05
C LEU A 37 -6.61 -12.71 12.31
N PRO A 38 -6.02 -12.60 13.51
CA PRO A 38 -6.59 -13.22 14.71
C PRO A 38 -7.99 -12.70 15.05
N PRO A 39 -8.25 -11.38 15.16
CA PRO A 39 -9.58 -10.88 15.47
C PRO A 39 -10.59 -11.14 14.36
N MET A 40 -10.23 -11.05 13.07
CA MET A 40 -11.11 -11.41 11.96
C MET A 40 -11.48 -12.88 11.98
N ARG A 41 -10.50 -13.76 12.20
CA ARG A 41 -10.73 -15.20 12.27
C ARG A 41 -11.67 -15.57 13.40
N ALA A 42 -11.49 -14.98 14.58
CA ALA A 42 -12.32 -15.24 15.74
C ALA A 42 -13.77 -14.79 15.51
N ASP A 43 -13.95 -13.58 14.97
CA ASP A 43 -15.25 -12.96 14.76
C ASP A 43 -16.04 -13.60 13.61
N LEU A 44 -15.38 -13.93 12.49
CA LEU A 44 -15.98 -14.48 11.29
C LEU A 44 -16.03 -16.03 11.29
N GLY A 45 -15.55 -16.69 12.33
CA GLY A 45 -15.54 -18.15 12.46
C GLY A 45 -14.66 -18.86 11.43
N TRP A 46 -13.59 -18.19 10.94
CA TRP A 46 -12.74 -18.76 9.90
C TRP A 46 -11.85 -19.88 10.41
N SER A 47 -11.68 -20.91 9.59
CA SER A 47 -10.62 -21.90 9.80
C SER A 47 -9.23 -21.26 9.57
N TYR A 48 -8.18 -21.87 10.12
CA TYR A 48 -6.80 -21.43 9.83
C TYR A 48 -6.46 -21.53 8.33
N LEU A 49 -7.02 -22.54 7.65
CA LEU A 49 -6.83 -22.70 6.20
C LEU A 49 -7.42 -21.51 5.44
N LEU A 50 -8.63 -21.08 5.75
CA LEU A 50 -9.29 -19.96 5.09
C LEU A 50 -8.55 -18.63 5.39
N ALA A 51 -8.18 -18.40 6.63
CA ALA A 51 -7.42 -17.25 7.05
C ALA A 51 -6.04 -17.16 6.35
N GLY A 52 -5.34 -18.29 6.21
CA GLY A 52 -4.10 -18.38 5.43
C GLY A 52 -4.33 -18.18 3.93
N ALA A 53 -5.42 -18.75 3.39
CA ALA A 53 -5.80 -18.59 1.99
C ALA A 53 -5.98 -17.12 1.60
N MET A 54 -6.58 -16.28 2.45
CA MET A 54 -6.71 -14.84 2.23
C MET A 54 -5.37 -14.16 1.91
N ASN A 55 -4.30 -14.54 2.62
CA ASN A 55 -2.97 -14.00 2.38
C ASN A 55 -2.34 -14.57 1.10
N THR A 56 -2.53 -15.85 0.83
CA THR A 56 -2.06 -16.52 -0.40
C THR A 56 -2.69 -15.90 -1.64
N PHE A 57 -3.99 -15.63 -1.61
CA PHE A 57 -4.67 -15.01 -2.74
C PHE A 57 -4.33 -13.53 -2.90
N ASN A 58 -4.00 -12.83 -1.81
CA ASN A 58 -3.39 -11.50 -1.93
C ASN A 58 -2.04 -11.58 -2.66
N ALA A 59 -1.20 -12.58 -2.37
CA ALA A 59 0.06 -12.79 -3.07
C ALA A 59 -0.16 -13.17 -4.55
N LEU A 60 -1.18 -13.97 -4.85
CA LEU A 60 -1.58 -14.28 -6.24
C LEU A 60 -2.01 -13.00 -6.98
N GLY A 61 -2.83 -12.16 -6.32
CA GLY A 61 -3.20 -10.85 -6.86
C GLY A 61 -1.98 -9.98 -7.16
N TYR A 62 -1.01 -9.94 -6.24
CA TYR A 62 0.25 -9.23 -6.45
C TYR A 62 1.02 -9.78 -7.67
N PHE A 63 1.11 -11.08 -7.83
CA PHE A 63 1.75 -11.71 -8.98
C PHE A 63 1.07 -11.33 -10.30
N LEU A 64 -0.25 -11.42 -10.37
CA LEU A 64 -1.02 -11.02 -11.55
C LEU A 64 -0.85 -9.52 -11.86
N GLY A 65 -0.88 -8.68 -10.83
CA GLY A 65 -0.62 -7.26 -10.94
C GLY A 65 0.79 -6.97 -11.46
N ALA A 66 1.80 -7.71 -10.98
CA ALA A 66 3.18 -7.57 -11.44
C ALA A 66 3.33 -7.89 -12.93
N LEU A 67 2.66 -8.93 -13.43
CA LEU A 67 2.63 -9.27 -14.85
C LEU A 67 1.94 -8.19 -15.70
N ALA A 68 0.88 -7.57 -15.21
CA ALA A 68 0.15 -6.52 -15.90
C ALA A 68 0.87 -5.16 -15.89
N THR A 69 1.69 -4.90 -14.86
CA THR A 69 2.33 -3.59 -14.62
C THR A 69 3.13 -3.05 -15.80
N PRO A 70 3.99 -3.82 -16.50
CA PRO A 70 4.76 -3.28 -17.63
C PRO A 70 3.88 -2.79 -18.78
N ALA A 71 2.79 -3.51 -19.08
CA ALA A 71 1.84 -3.12 -20.13
C ALA A 71 1.07 -1.85 -19.73
N LEU A 72 0.64 -1.75 -18.48
CA LEU A 72 -0.08 -0.59 -17.96
C LEU A 72 0.82 0.64 -17.84
N MET A 73 2.10 0.48 -17.44
CA MET A 73 3.06 1.59 -17.43
C MET A 73 3.28 2.18 -18.82
N ARG A 74 3.29 1.36 -19.87
CA ARG A 74 3.40 1.84 -21.26
C ARG A 74 2.17 2.64 -21.70
N ARG A 75 0.97 2.26 -21.24
CA ARG A 75 -0.31 2.89 -21.64
C ARG A 75 -0.64 4.13 -20.80
N LEU A 76 -0.49 4.06 -19.50
CA LEU A 76 -0.92 5.10 -18.57
C LEU A 76 0.22 6.02 -18.12
N GLY A 77 1.46 5.56 -18.25
CA GLY A 77 2.63 6.20 -17.65
C GLY A 77 2.86 5.75 -16.20
N VAL A 78 4.11 5.81 -15.76
CA VAL A 78 4.55 5.26 -14.46
C VAL A 78 3.90 5.97 -13.29
N TRP A 79 3.85 7.32 -13.32
CA TRP A 79 3.29 8.15 -12.25
C TRP A 79 1.78 7.92 -12.07
N ARG A 80 1.04 7.92 -13.16
CA ARG A 80 -0.42 7.70 -13.11
C ARG A 80 -0.76 6.31 -12.59
N LEU A 81 0.03 5.29 -12.97
CA LEU A 81 -0.16 3.93 -12.45
C LEU A 81 0.13 3.83 -10.96
N LEU A 82 1.18 4.52 -10.47
CA LEU A 82 1.50 4.61 -9.05
C LEU A 82 0.32 5.20 -8.27
N ILE A 83 -0.17 6.37 -8.66
CA ILE A 83 -1.29 7.04 -7.98
C ILE A 83 -2.58 6.21 -8.06
N ALA A 84 -2.90 5.66 -9.23
CA ALA A 84 -4.08 4.78 -9.39
C ALA A 84 -3.99 3.56 -8.47
N GLY A 85 -2.82 2.94 -8.36
CA GLY A 85 -2.58 1.84 -7.43
C GLY A 85 -2.81 2.26 -5.97
N CYS A 86 -2.28 3.42 -5.55
CA CYS A 86 -2.47 3.93 -4.19
C CYS A 86 -3.96 4.19 -3.87
N VAL A 87 -4.69 4.81 -4.79
CA VAL A 87 -6.13 5.05 -4.63
C VAL A 87 -6.89 3.73 -4.54
N LEU A 88 -6.62 2.78 -5.44
CA LEU A 88 -7.26 1.46 -5.43
C LEU A 88 -6.98 0.70 -4.13
N ALA A 89 -5.73 0.66 -3.67
CA ALA A 89 -5.38 0.03 -2.41
C ALA A 89 -6.14 0.65 -1.23
N SER A 90 -6.20 1.99 -1.16
CA SER A 90 -6.94 2.71 -0.13
C SER A 90 -8.44 2.38 -0.16
N VAL A 91 -9.04 2.36 -1.35
CA VAL A 91 -10.46 2.01 -1.53
C VAL A 91 -10.73 0.58 -1.06
N PHE A 92 -9.91 -0.40 -1.45
CA PHE A 92 -10.11 -1.78 -1.01
C PHE A 92 -9.94 -1.94 0.49
N MET A 93 -9.04 -1.19 1.13
CA MET A 93 -8.89 -1.20 2.58
C MET A 93 -10.12 -0.59 3.29
N LEU A 94 -10.62 0.55 2.81
CA LEU A 94 -11.86 1.14 3.33
C LEU A 94 -13.06 0.20 3.17
N MET A 95 -13.21 -0.42 2.00
CA MET A 95 -14.26 -1.40 1.75
C MET A 95 -14.15 -2.61 2.68
N SER A 96 -12.92 -3.06 3.00
CA SER A 96 -12.71 -4.15 3.96
C SER A 96 -13.18 -3.81 5.38
N GLY A 97 -13.18 -2.51 5.73
CA GLY A 97 -13.74 -2.02 6.98
C GLY A 97 -15.27 -1.85 6.99
N LEU A 98 -15.94 -2.06 5.84
CA LEU A 98 -17.39 -1.85 5.71
C LEU A 98 -18.19 -3.13 5.45
N VAL A 99 -17.51 -4.24 5.18
CA VAL A 99 -18.14 -5.51 4.85
C VAL A 99 -17.66 -6.62 5.78
N SER A 100 -18.54 -7.62 6.02
CA SER A 100 -18.22 -8.82 6.81
C SER A 100 -18.38 -10.10 6.00
N ASP A 101 -18.85 -10.02 4.75
CA ASP A 101 -18.99 -11.19 3.88
C ASP A 101 -17.61 -11.72 3.45
N THR A 102 -17.37 -12.99 3.72
CA THR A 102 -16.11 -13.69 3.47
C THR A 102 -15.72 -13.66 1.99
N THR A 103 -16.68 -13.85 1.08
CA THR A 103 -16.41 -13.87 -0.36
C THR A 103 -15.96 -12.50 -0.85
N THR A 104 -16.63 -11.45 -0.41
CA THR A 104 -16.28 -10.06 -0.73
C THR A 104 -14.90 -9.70 -0.19
N LEU A 105 -14.62 -10.04 1.07
CA LEU A 105 -13.29 -9.83 1.67
C LEU A 105 -12.19 -10.58 0.90
N PHE A 106 -12.46 -11.79 0.43
CA PHE A 106 -11.54 -12.57 -0.36
C PHE A 106 -11.21 -11.88 -1.70
N LEU A 107 -12.22 -11.45 -2.45
CA LEU A 107 -12.04 -10.73 -3.71
C LEU A 107 -11.27 -9.41 -3.51
N GLN A 108 -11.59 -8.68 -2.44
CA GLN A 108 -10.86 -7.45 -2.09
C GLN A 108 -9.39 -7.73 -1.79
N ARG A 109 -9.04 -8.87 -1.15
CA ARG A 109 -7.65 -9.26 -0.90
C ARG A 109 -6.88 -9.50 -2.19
N VAL A 110 -7.50 -10.15 -3.19
CA VAL A 110 -6.91 -10.32 -4.52
C VAL A 110 -6.68 -8.96 -5.19
N CYS A 111 -7.71 -8.12 -5.23
CA CYS A 111 -7.63 -6.79 -5.85
C CYS A 111 -6.62 -5.87 -5.15
N ALA A 112 -6.55 -5.91 -3.82
CA ALA A 112 -5.54 -5.18 -3.05
C ALA A 112 -4.12 -5.66 -3.37
N GLY A 113 -3.93 -6.96 -3.61
CA GLY A 113 -2.67 -7.52 -4.09
C GLY A 113 -2.26 -6.93 -5.45
N VAL A 114 -3.19 -6.88 -6.41
CA VAL A 114 -2.96 -6.26 -7.73
C VAL A 114 -2.56 -4.79 -7.58
N ALA A 115 -3.31 -4.02 -6.79
CA ALA A 115 -3.02 -2.61 -6.54
C ALA A 115 -1.63 -2.42 -5.90
N SER A 116 -1.26 -3.27 -4.93
CA SER A 116 0.06 -3.24 -4.29
C SER A 116 1.20 -3.45 -5.28
N ALA A 117 1.04 -4.34 -6.27
CA ALA A 117 2.03 -4.55 -7.32
C ALA A 117 2.22 -3.31 -8.18
N PHE A 118 1.13 -2.65 -8.57
CA PHE A 118 1.19 -1.40 -9.34
C PHE A 118 1.99 -0.33 -8.59
N ILE A 119 1.70 -0.14 -7.31
CA ILE A 119 2.38 0.84 -6.46
C ILE A 119 3.88 0.50 -6.35
N PHE A 120 4.18 -0.72 -5.93
CA PHE A 120 5.54 -1.09 -5.56
C PHE A 120 6.48 -1.10 -6.75
N ILE A 121 6.02 -1.59 -7.90
CA ILE A 121 6.83 -1.65 -9.12
C ILE A 121 6.96 -0.26 -9.75
N ALA A 122 5.85 0.48 -9.91
CA ALA A 122 5.90 1.81 -10.51
C ALA A 122 6.70 2.80 -9.64
N GLY A 123 6.53 2.76 -8.32
CA GLY A 123 7.31 3.57 -7.39
C GLY A 123 8.79 3.21 -7.41
N GLY A 124 9.14 1.91 -7.46
CA GLY A 124 10.51 1.44 -7.62
C GLY A 124 11.18 1.94 -8.90
N VAL A 125 10.45 1.95 -10.03
CA VAL A 125 10.93 2.52 -11.30
C VAL A 125 11.20 4.02 -11.16
N LEU A 126 10.33 4.78 -10.48
CA LEU A 126 10.55 6.21 -10.26
C LEU A 126 11.73 6.46 -9.32
N ALA A 127 11.88 5.68 -8.26
CA ALA A 127 13.02 5.77 -7.36
C ALA A 127 14.35 5.44 -8.07
N ALA A 128 14.35 4.44 -8.95
CA ALA A 128 15.51 4.10 -9.77
C ALA A 128 15.87 5.22 -10.76
N ARG A 129 14.87 5.86 -11.40
CA ARG A 129 15.08 7.03 -12.25
C ARG A 129 15.68 8.21 -11.47
N LEU A 130 15.15 8.49 -10.27
CA LEU A 130 15.71 9.52 -9.40
C LEU A 130 17.18 9.21 -9.04
N GLY A 131 17.47 7.95 -8.73
CA GLY A 131 18.83 7.48 -8.46
C GLY A 131 19.76 7.66 -9.66
N SER A 132 19.32 7.39 -10.89
CA SER A 132 20.13 7.54 -12.09
C SER A 132 20.48 8.99 -12.39
N MET A 133 19.63 9.97 -12.00
CA MET A 133 19.92 11.40 -12.11
C MET A 133 20.96 11.88 -11.06
N HIS A 134 21.13 11.11 -9.96
CA HIS A 134 22.00 11.45 -8.84
C HIS A 134 22.91 10.27 -8.49
N THR A 135 23.78 9.87 -9.40
CA THR A 135 24.56 8.63 -9.36
C THR A 135 25.35 8.43 -8.06
N GLN A 136 25.90 9.51 -7.47
CA GLN A 136 26.64 9.44 -6.20
C GLN A 136 25.76 9.07 -4.99
N ARG A 137 24.44 9.26 -5.08
CA ARG A 137 23.47 9.00 -4.01
C ARG A 137 22.37 8.02 -4.43
N ALA A 138 22.55 7.34 -5.56
CA ALA A 138 21.53 6.44 -6.13
C ALA A 138 21.06 5.37 -5.12
N GLY A 139 22.00 4.69 -4.46
CA GLY A 139 21.70 3.69 -3.44
C GLY A 139 20.91 4.26 -2.26
N PHE A 140 21.21 5.49 -1.85
CA PHE A 140 20.50 6.14 -0.76
C PHE A 140 19.03 6.43 -1.12
N TYR A 141 18.74 6.98 -2.31
CA TYR A 141 17.35 7.27 -2.72
C TYR A 141 16.53 6.00 -2.94
N ILE A 142 17.14 4.96 -3.53
CA ILE A 142 16.49 3.65 -3.68
C ILE A 142 16.24 3.01 -2.32
N GLY A 143 17.23 3.04 -1.43
CA GLY A 143 17.11 2.54 -0.06
C GLY A 143 16.01 3.27 0.73
N LEU A 144 15.90 4.60 0.57
CA LEU A 144 14.85 5.40 1.20
C LEU A 144 13.47 5.00 0.70
N TYR A 145 13.31 4.76 -0.61
CA TYR A 145 12.05 4.26 -1.18
C TYR A 145 11.64 2.93 -0.53
N TYR A 146 12.51 1.94 -0.54
CA TYR A 146 12.19 0.62 0.04
C TYR A 146 12.07 0.65 1.57
N GLY A 147 12.78 1.56 2.24
CA GLY A 147 12.66 1.83 3.67
C GLY A 147 11.26 2.28 4.09
N GLY A 148 10.49 2.87 3.16
CA GLY A 148 9.07 3.18 3.34
C GLY A 148 8.23 1.97 3.75
N THR A 149 8.57 0.76 3.27
CA THR A 149 7.91 -0.48 3.70
C THR A 149 8.03 -0.68 5.22
N GLY A 150 9.24 -0.52 5.77
CA GLY A 150 9.48 -0.64 7.21
C GLY A 150 8.72 0.41 8.01
N PHE A 151 8.68 1.65 7.52
CA PHE A 151 7.87 2.71 8.12
C PHE A 151 6.38 2.34 8.13
N GLY A 152 5.84 1.83 7.02
CA GLY A 152 4.45 1.39 6.94
C GLY A 152 4.13 0.23 7.88
N ILE A 153 5.06 -0.72 8.06
CA ILE A 153 4.93 -1.82 9.03
C ILE A 153 4.89 -1.26 10.45
N ALA A 154 5.81 -0.37 10.81
CA ALA A 154 5.83 0.25 12.14
C ALA A 154 4.54 1.05 12.41
N LEU A 155 4.07 1.82 11.43
CA LEU A 155 2.84 2.57 11.54
C LEU A 155 1.62 1.64 11.71
N SER A 156 1.54 0.54 10.96
CA SER A 156 0.44 -0.42 11.10
C SER A 156 0.48 -1.13 12.46
N ALA A 157 1.67 -1.41 13.00
CA ALA A 157 1.83 -2.00 14.33
C ALA A 157 1.34 -1.10 15.47
N LEU A 158 1.31 0.22 15.26
CA LEU A 158 0.75 1.19 16.20
C LEU A 158 -0.75 1.43 15.95
N LEU A 159 -1.15 1.63 14.69
CA LEU A 159 -2.54 1.97 14.34
C LEU A 159 -3.51 0.81 14.57
N VAL A 160 -3.13 -0.42 14.22
CA VAL A 160 -4.05 -1.56 14.28
C VAL A 160 -4.47 -1.86 15.72
N PRO A 161 -3.56 -2.04 16.70
CA PRO A 161 -3.96 -2.28 18.09
C PRO A 161 -4.75 -1.10 18.68
N ALA A 162 -4.35 0.14 18.41
CA ALA A 162 -5.03 1.32 18.93
C ALA A 162 -6.47 1.43 18.41
N ALA A 163 -6.68 1.25 17.10
CA ALA A 163 -8.02 1.27 16.51
C ALA A 163 -8.88 0.09 16.96
N LEU A 164 -8.27 -1.09 17.15
CA LEU A 164 -8.98 -2.28 17.65
C LEU A 164 -9.44 -2.08 19.08
N ALA A 165 -8.58 -1.55 19.97
CA ALA A 165 -8.93 -1.25 21.36
C ALA A 165 -10.07 -0.22 21.43
N ALA A 166 -9.97 0.88 20.68
CA ALA A 166 -11.03 1.88 20.61
C ALA A 166 -12.37 1.27 20.13
N ALA A 167 -12.34 0.41 19.11
CA ALA A 167 -13.54 -0.26 18.62
C ALA A 167 -14.19 -1.16 19.69
N GLN A 168 -13.37 -1.88 20.46
CA GLN A 168 -13.83 -2.75 21.56
C GLN A 168 -14.44 -1.94 22.70
N GLU A 169 -13.80 -0.83 23.08
CA GLU A 169 -14.34 0.09 24.12
C GLU A 169 -15.70 0.67 23.74
N HIS A 170 -15.93 0.90 22.46
CA HIS A 170 -17.22 1.40 21.93
C HIS A 170 -18.22 0.28 21.66
N GLY A 171 -17.91 -0.97 21.95
CA GLY A 171 -18.82 -2.12 21.75
C GLY A 171 -19.13 -2.41 20.28
N ALA A 172 -18.19 -2.13 19.37
CA ALA A 172 -18.39 -2.39 17.95
C ALA A 172 -18.57 -3.89 17.68
N ALA A 173 -19.62 -4.28 16.93
CA ALA A 173 -19.92 -5.67 16.62
C ALA A 173 -18.77 -6.38 15.90
N HIS A 174 -18.12 -5.67 14.97
CA HIS A 174 -16.96 -6.15 14.22
C HIS A 174 -15.77 -5.21 14.47
N ALA A 175 -15.14 -5.32 15.64
CA ALA A 175 -14.09 -4.40 16.07
C ALA A 175 -12.91 -4.31 15.08
N TRP A 176 -12.60 -5.39 14.36
CA TRP A 176 -11.55 -5.44 13.33
C TRP A 176 -11.81 -4.55 12.09
N GLN A 177 -13.02 -4.06 11.90
CA GLN A 177 -13.34 -3.13 10.81
C GLN A 177 -12.72 -1.75 11.00
N TRP A 178 -12.64 -1.26 12.24
CA TRP A 178 -12.08 0.05 12.55
C TRP A 178 -10.61 0.21 12.15
N PRO A 179 -9.73 -0.75 12.44
CA PRO A 179 -8.36 -0.73 11.91
C PRO A 179 -8.31 -0.67 10.38
N TRP A 180 -9.17 -1.40 9.64
CA TRP A 180 -9.21 -1.31 8.19
C TRP A 180 -9.57 0.10 7.71
N LEU A 181 -10.54 0.75 8.35
CA LEU A 181 -10.91 2.14 8.04
C LEU A 181 -9.75 3.09 8.37
N ALA A 182 -9.13 2.96 9.52
CA ALA A 182 -7.99 3.78 9.93
C ALA A 182 -6.81 3.65 8.94
N LEU A 183 -6.46 2.43 8.55
CA LEU A 183 -5.42 2.16 7.56
C LEU A 183 -5.78 2.72 6.18
N GLY A 184 -7.03 2.56 5.74
CA GLY A 184 -7.50 3.10 4.47
C GLY A 184 -7.43 4.63 4.42
N ILE A 185 -7.83 5.31 5.51
CA ILE A 185 -7.68 6.76 5.66
C ILE A 185 -6.21 7.17 5.63
N ALA A 186 -5.35 6.48 6.38
CA ALA A 186 -3.91 6.75 6.38
C ALA A 186 -3.30 6.60 4.98
N CYS A 187 -3.73 5.59 4.21
CA CYS A 187 -3.31 5.40 2.81
C CYS A 187 -3.79 6.52 1.90
N LEU A 188 -5.03 7.01 2.06
CA LEU A 188 -5.53 8.16 1.29
C LEU A 188 -4.74 9.42 1.59
N LEU A 189 -4.45 9.70 2.87
CA LEU A 189 -3.65 10.85 3.28
C LEU A 189 -2.23 10.76 2.71
N ALA A 190 -1.58 9.60 2.82
CA ALA A 190 -0.26 9.37 2.23
C ALA A 190 -0.28 9.54 0.70
N THR A 191 -1.35 9.08 0.02
CA THR A 191 -1.54 9.27 -1.42
C THR A 191 -1.69 10.75 -1.77
N ALA A 192 -2.48 11.49 -1.00
CA ALA A 192 -2.66 12.92 -1.19
C ALA A 192 -1.34 13.70 -1.02
N ILE A 193 -0.57 13.38 0.02
CA ILE A 193 0.76 13.98 0.25
C ILE A 193 1.69 13.69 -0.93
N MET A 194 1.73 12.43 -1.40
CA MET A 194 2.58 12.04 -2.53
C MET A 194 2.14 12.69 -3.85
N ALA A 195 0.83 12.95 -4.04
CA ALA A 195 0.29 13.53 -5.25
C ALA A 195 0.55 15.05 -5.36
N VAL A 196 0.86 15.74 -4.25
CA VAL A 196 1.25 17.16 -4.28
C VAL A 196 2.61 17.27 -4.98
N PRO A 197 2.71 17.98 -6.12
CA PRO A 197 4.00 18.16 -6.77
C PRO A 197 4.95 18.89 -5.81
N ALA A 198 6.13 18.32 -5.60
CA ALA A 198 7.23 19.02 -4.95
C ALA A 198 7.64 20.20 -5.87
N LYS A 199 7.15 21.40 -5.54
CA LYS A 199 7.49 22.65 -6.24
C LYS A 199 8.93 23.01 -6.03
#